data_dabbd648956e88421211a5d5af77af48
#
_entry.id   dabbd648956e88421211a5d5af77af48
#
_cell.length_a   1.000
_cell.length_b   1.000
_cell.length_c   1.000
_cell.angle_alpha   90.00
_cell.angle_beta   90.00
_cell.angle_gamma   90.00
#
_symmetry.space_group_name_H-M   'P 1'
#
loop_
_entity.id
_entity.type
_entity.pdbx_description
1 polymer ?
#
loop_
_entity_poly.entity_id
_entity_poly.type
_entity_poly.pdbx_seq_one_letter_code
_entity_poly.pdbx_strand_id
1 'polypeptide(L)'
;MVAVSAVMGVLVAGLAIPFAGVAGLSARTVSESMDHLPSDLTAEPLAQRTRMLDRNNNLLATFYDENRVNVPLESVAPIMKRAMVAIEDYRFYQHGALDLKGTLRAFVTNQAEGSVSQGGSSITQQMVKMTLINQADTKEEIASATADTYERKLSELRYAVAFEEKYDKDWILERT
;
A
#
# COMPACT_ATOMS: atom_id res chain seq x y z
N MET A 1 -49.07 8.40 22.82
CA MET A 1 -48.23 7.72 21.80
C MET A 1 -47.41 8.73 20.99
N VAL A 2 -48.00 9.70 20.28
CA VAL A 2 -47.27 10.68 19.44
C VAL A 2 -46.19 11.48 20.21
N ALA A 3 -46.48 11.97 21.42
CA ALA A 3 -45.51 12.69 22.24
C ALA A 3 -44.30 11.83 22.65
N VAL A 4 -44.52 10.56 22.97
CA VAL A 4 -43.40 9.63 23.30
C VAL A 4 -42.53 9.35 22.08
N SER A 5 -43.15 9.17 20.91
CA SER A 5 -42.40 8.98 19.66
C SER A 5 -41.60 10.20 19.27
N ALA A 6 -42.12 11.40 19.48
CA ALA A 6 -41.39 12.64 19.21
C ALA A 6 -40.18 12.81 20.15
N VAL A 7 -40.36 12.54 21.44
CA VAL A 7 -39.26 12.62 22.42
C VAL A 7 -38.16 11.58 22.10
N MET A 8 -38.56 10.33 21.79
CA MET A 8 -37.61 9.29 21.40
C MET A 8 -36.86 9.65 20.11
N GLY A 9 -37.55 10.22 19.12
CA GLY A 9 -36.94 10.68 17.88
C GLY A 9 -35.88 11.77 18.13
N VAL A 10 -36.18 12.74 18.99
CA VAL A 10 -35.20 13.80 19.36
C VAL A 10 -34.01 13.23 20.13
N LEU A 11 -34.22 12.27 21.05
CA LEU A 11 -33.15 11.62 21.77
C LEU A 11 -32.21 10.82 20.85
N VAL A 12 -32.80 10.02 19.95
CA VAL A 12 -32.04 9.23 18.98
C VAL A 12 -31.25 10.15 18.02
N ALA A 13 -31.88 11.20 17.50
CA ALA A 13 -31.22 12.18 16.66
C ALA A 13 -30.10 12.92 17.42
N GLY A 14 -30.37 13.33 18.68
CA GLY A 14 -29.36 13.99 19.51
C GLY A 14 -28.14 13.13 19.82
N LEU A 15 -28.31 11.81 19.91
CA LEU A 15 -27.21 10.87 20.06
C LEU A 15 -26.49 10.57 18.72
N ALA A 16 -27.24 10.49 17.61
CA ALA A 16 -26.68 10.13 16.31
C ALA A 16 -25.95 11.28 15.61
N ILE A 17 -26.41 12.54 15.78
CA ILE A 17 -25.86 13.72 15.11
C ILE A 17 -24.36 13.93 15.42
N PRO A 18 -23.87 13.86 16.68
CA PRO A 18 -22.45 14.02 16.96
C PRO A 18 -21.58 12.98 16.25
N PHE A 19 -22.02 11.72 16.22
CA PHE A 19 -21.29 10.65 15.53
C PHE A 19 -21.30 10.84 14.00
N ALA A 20 -22.44 11.21 13.43
CA ALA A 20 -22.56 11.54 12.02
C ALA A 20 -21.72 12.78 11.65
N GLY A 21 -21.69 13.78 12.52
CA GLY A 21 -20.87 14.97 12.36
C GLY A 21 -19.38 14.67 12.37
N VAL A 22 -18.90 13.89 13.35
CA VAL A 22 -17.51 13.48 13.44
C VAL A 22 -17.14 12.62 12.23
N ALA A 23 -17.97 11.65 11.84
CA ALA A 23 -17.74 10.81 10.67
C ALA A 23 -17.71 11.63 9.36
N GLY A 24 -18.63 12.60 9.22
CA GLY A 24 -18.67 13.49 8.05
C GLY A 24 -17.46 14.43 7.95
N LEU A 25 -17.04 15.01 9.06
CA LEU A 25 -15.84 15.85 9.11
C LEU A 25 -14.59 15.03 8.82
N SER A 26 -14.45 13.84 9.41
CA SER A 26 -13.33 12.95 9.14
C SER A 26 -13.29 12.52 7.67
N ALA A 27 -14.43 12.15 7.09
CA ALA A 27 -14.51 11.79 5.67
C ALA A 27 -14.15 12.97 4.75
N ARG A 28 -14.57 14.18 5.10
CA ARG A 28 -14.22 15.39 4.35
C ARG A 28 -12.72 15.71 4.44
N THR A 29 -12.14 15.66 5.63
CA THR A 29 -10.69 15.89 5.83
C THR A 29 -9.87 14.85 5.05
N VAL A 30 -10.30 13.58 5.07
CA VAL A 30 -9.68 12.51 4.27
C VAL A 30 -9.80 12.79 2.78
N SER A 31 -10.98 13.20 2.29
CA SER A 31 -11.18 13.54 0.87
C SER A 31 -10.32 14.72 0.44
N GLU A 32 -10.30 15.80 1.23
CA GLU A 32 -9.46 16.98 0.95
C GLU A 32 -7.96 16.64 0.97
N SER A 33 -7.52 15.78 1.90
CA SER A 33 -6.14 15.30 1.93
C SER A 33 -5.79 14.45 0.70
N MET A 34 -6.75 13.67 0.22
CA MET A 34 -6.57 12.84 -0.97
C MET A 34 -6.49 13.68 -2.26
N ASP A 35 -7.19 14.81 -2.35
CA ASP A 35 -7.18 15.68 -3.52
C ASP A 35 -5.85 16.44 -3.71
N HIS A 36 -5.09 16.65 -2.64
CA HIS A 36 -3.82 17.37 -2.66
C HIS A 36 -2.59 16.47 -2.91
N LEU A 37 -2.76 15.14 -2.93
CA LEU A 37 -1.65 14.24 -3.24
C LEU A 37 -1.39 14.21 -4.75
N PRO A 38 -0.11 14.23 -5.20
CA PRO A 38 0.21 14.05 -6.60
C PRO A 38 -0.44 12.76 -7.12
N SER A 39 -1.12 12.85 -8.27
CA SER A 39 -1.79 11.70 -8.88
C SER A 39 -0.83 10.73 -9.57
N ASP A 40 0.40 11.16 -9.83
CA ASP A 40 1.35 10.46 -10.67
C ASP A 40 2.58 9.98 -9.89
N LEU A 41 2.39 8.91 -9.09
CA LEU A 41 3.52 8.12 -8.65
C LEU A 41 3.93 7.19 -9.81
N THR A 42 5.15 7.34 -10.32
CA THR A 42 5.71 6.45 -11.34
C THR A 42 6.73 5.55 -10.66
N ALA A 43 6.61 4.23 -10.84
CA ALA A 43 7.63 3.31 -10.36
C ALA A 43 8.84 3.41 -11.30
N GLU A 44 9.88 4.07 -10.84
CA GLU A 44 11.16 4.11 -11.53
C GLU A 44 11.89 2.76 -11.38
N PRO A 45 12.70 2.36 -12.37
CA PRO A 45 13.53 1.19 -12.23
C PRO A 45 14.46 1.31 -11.02
N LEU A 46 14.53 0.27 -10.20
CA LEU A 46 15.44 0.22 -9.07
C LEU A 46 16.90 0.30 -9.53
N ALA A 47 17.76 0.94 -8.72
CA ALA A 47 19.18 0.98 -8.96
C ALA A 47 19.76 -0.43 -9.10
N GLN A 48 20.51 -0.65 -10.15
CA GLN A 48 21.17 -1.92 -10.46
C GLN A 48 22.69 -1.76 -10.43
N ARG A 49 23.37 -2.90 -10.41
CA ARG A 49 24.83 -2.91 -10.52
C ARG A 49 25.29 -2.34 -11.86
N THR A 50 26.35 -1.53 -11.85
CA THR A 50 27.04 -1.03 -13.04
C THR A 50 28.20 -1.95 -13.35
N ARG A 51 28.33 -2.39 -14.61
CA ARG A 51 29.45 -3.22 -15.08
C ARG A 51 30.38 -2.38 -15.95
N MET A 52 31.63 -2.30 -15.57
CA MET A 52 32.68 -1.71 -16.40
C MET A 52 33.32 -2.81 -17.24
N LEU A 53 33.32 -2.64 -18.54
CA LEU A 53 33.86 -3.60 -19.51
C LEU A 53 35.03 -2.98 -20.25
N ASP A 54 35.99 -3.82 -20.69
CA ASP A 54 37.04 -3.39 -21.63
C ASP A 54 36.48 -3.30 -23.06
N ARG A 55 37.32 -2.88 -24.00
CA ARG A 55 36.96 -2.79 -25.44
C ARG A 55 36.60 -4.12 -26.09
N ASN A 56 36.91 -5.23 -25.43
CA ASN A 56 36.63 -6.59 -25.91
C ASN A 56 35.46 -7.23 -25.16
N ASN A 57 34.69 -6.43 -24.36
CA ASN A 57 33.60 -6.86 -23.51
C ASN A 57 34.00 -7.75 -22.31
N ASN A 58 35.27 -7.79 -21.92
CA ASN A 58 35.68 -8.46 -20.69
C ASN A 58 35.34 -7.59 -19.48
N LEU A 59 34.85 -8.23 -18.43
CA LEU A 59 34.52 -7.54 -17.19
C LEU A 59 35.78 -7.04 -16.48
N LEU A 60 35.88 -5.72 -16.28
CA LEU A 60 36.93 -5.09 -15.50
C LEU A 60 36.56 -4.89 -14.05
N ALA A 61 35.33 -4.37 -13.81
CA ALA A 61 34.84 -4.09 -12.47
C ALA A 61 33.31 -4.12 -12.43
N THR A 62 32.77 -4.34 -11.24
CA THR A 62 31.35 -4.18 -10.96
C THR A 62 31.18 -3.21 -9.80
N PHE A 63 30.37 -2.18 -9.98
CA PHE A 63 30.04 -1.18 -8.96
C PHE A 63 28.57 -1.32 -8.56
N TYR A 64 28.28 -1.26 -7.30
CA TYR A 64 26.90 -1.33 -6.77
C TYR A 64 26.86 -0.86 -5.32
N ASP A 65 25.81 -0.18 -4.95
CA ASP A 65 25.40 -0.02 -3.55
C ASP A 65 24.60 -1.25 -3.13
N GLU A 66 23.72 -1.72 -4.04
CA GLU A 66 22.99 -2.98 -3.93
C GLU A 66 23.22 -3.83 -5.18
N ASN A 67 23.62 -5.09 -4.98
CA ASN A 67 23.90 -6.01 -6.08
C ASN A 67 22.60 -6.60 -6.66
N ARG A 68 21.78 -5.73 -7.25
CA ARG A 68 20.51 -6.14 -7.88
C ARG A 68 20.72 -6.48 -9.36
N VAL A 69 19.97 -7.49 -9.78
CA VAL A 69 19.78 -7.84 -11.19
C VAL A 69 18.28 -8.08 -11.39
N ASN A 70 17.64 -7.18 -12.13
CA ASN A 70 16.23 -7.36 -12.45
C ASN A 70 16.08 -8.54 -13.40
N VAL A 71 15.11 -9.37 -13.13
CA VAL A 71 14.74 -10.52 -13.97
C VAL A 71 13.25 -10.40 -14.30
N PRO A 72 12.83 -10.72 -15.54
CA PRO A 72 11.42 -10.70 -15.88
C PRO A 72 10.67 -11.78 -15.10
N LEU A 73 9.40 -11.51 -14.77
CA LEU A 73 8.57 -12.40 -13.97
C LEU A 73 8.47 -13.82 -14.56
N GLU A 74 8.53 -13.95 -15.88
CA GLU A 74 8.53 -15.26 -16.57
C GLU A 74 9.75 -16.11 -16.22
N SER A 75 10.88 -15.48 -15.90
CA SER A 75 12.12 -16.15 -15.49
C SER A 75 12.09 -16.62 -14.04
N VAL A 76 11.13 -16.16 -13.24
CA VAL A 76 10.95 -16.57 -11.84
C VAL A 76 10.18 -17.90 -11.80
N ALA A 77 10.71 -18.87 -11.07
CA ALA A 77 10.07 -20.17 -10.93
C ALA A 77 8.61 -20.06 -10.44
N PRO A 78 7.65 -20.79 -11.03
CA PRO A 78 6.24 -20.69 -10.66
C PRO A 78 5.97 -20.95 -9.18
N ILE A 79 6.76 -21.81 -8.55
CA ILE A 79 6.63 -22.10 -7.11
C ILE A 79 6.99 -20.88 -6.26
N MET A 80 8.01 -20.11 -6.66
CA MET A 80 8.42 -18.89 -5.95
C MET A 80 7.35 -17.82 -6.03
N LYS A 81 6.79 -17.56 -7.21
CA LYS A 81 5.67 -16.63 -7.39
C LYS A 81 4.48 -17.00 -6.51
N ARG A 82 4.09 -18.26 -6.50
CA ARG A 82 3.00 -18.75 -5.63
C ARG A 82 3.32 -18.63 -4.15
N ALA A 83 4.55 -18.90 -3.74
CA ALA A 83 4.97 -18.78 -2.35
C ALA A 83 4.90 -17.33 -1.87
N MET A 84 5.40 -16.39 -2.67
CA MET A 84 5.35 -14.96 -2.36
C MET A 84 3.90 -14.47 -2.21
N VAL A 85 3.05 -14.76 -3.18
CA VAL A 85 1.62 -14.40 -3.13
C VAL A 85 0.92 -15.08 -1.93
N ALA A 86 1.23 -16.34 -1.64
CA ALA A 86 0.60 -17.06 -0.54
C ALA A 86 0.94 -16.48 0.85
N ILE A 87 2.16 -15.95 1.02
CA ILE A 87 2.63 -15.38 2.29
C ILE A 87 2.18 -13.94 2.46
N GLU A 88 2.36 -13.11 1.42
CA GLU A 88 2.15 -11.66 1.49
C GLU A 88 0.68 -11.30 1.27
N ASP A 89 0.05 -11.89 0.26
CA ASP A 89 -1.32 -11.55 -0.14
C ASP A 89 -1.96 -12.69 -0.95
N TYR A 90 -2.41 -13.73 -0.27
CA TYR A 90 -2.89 -14.97 -0.91
C TYR A 90 -4.05 -14.78 -1.89
N ARG A 91 -4.73 -13.63 -1.84
CA ARG A 91 -5.82 -13.26 -2.75
C ARG A 91 -5.45 -12.15 -3.73
N PHE A 92 -4.17 -11.86 -3.90
CA PHE A 92 -3.64 -10.77 -4.72
C PHE A 92 -4.33 -10.61 -6.07
N TYR A 93 -4.56 -11.71 -6.78
CA TYR A 93 -5.23 -11.72 -8.08
C TYR A 93 -6.77 -11.63 -8.01
N GLN A 94 -7.37 -11.59 -6.82
CA GLN A 94 -8.83 -11.65 -6.61
C GLN A 94 -9.42 -10.35 -6.06
N HIS A 95 -8.60 -9.36 -5.73
CA HIS A 95 -9.03 -8.07 -5.22
C HIS A 95 -8.25 -6.93 -5.89
N GLY A 96 -8.70 -5.69 -5.71
CA GLY A 96 -8.00 -4.48 -6.15
C GLY A 96 -6.94 -4.03 -5.14
N ALA A 97 -6.63 -2.74 -5.15
CA ALA A 97 -5.61 -2.13 -4.28
C ALA A 97 -5.83 -2.38 -2.78
N LEU A 98 -7.08 -2.61 -2.36
CA LEU A 98 -7.44 -2.91 -0.98
C LEU A 98 -8.16 -4.26 -0.89
N ASP A 99 -7.60 -5.18 -0.12
CA ASP A 99 -8.29 -6.40 0.29
C ASP A 99 -9.11 -6.17 1.58
N LEU A 100 -10.35 -5.69 1.43
CA LEU A 100 -11.25 -5.47 2.58
C LEU A 100 -11.47 -6.72 3.42
N LYS A 101 -11.61 -7.89 2.78
CA LYS A 101 -11.84 -9.16 3.50
C LYS A 101 -10.59 -9.62 4.24
N GLY A 102 -9.41 -9.49 3.63
CA GLY A 102 -8.13 -9.79 4.25
C GLY A 102 -7.82 -8.84 5.40
N THR A 103 -8.03 -7.55 5.21
CA THR A 103 -7.83 -6.53 6.25
C THR A 103 -8.74 -6.77 7.46
N LEU A 104 -10.03 -7.06 7.24
CA LEU A 104 -10.97 -7.36 8.33
C LEU A 104 -10.57 -8.65 9.05
N ARG A 105 -10.19 -9.69 8.32
CA ARG A 105 -9.72 -10.94 8.91
C ARG A 105 -8.46 -10.70 9.76
N ALA A 106 -7.44 -10.02 9.24
CA ALA A 106 -6.22 -9.69 9.96
C ALA A 106 -6.53 -8.90 11.25
N PHE A 107 -7.46 -7.93 11.19
CA PHE A 107 -7.91 -7.19 12.35
C PHE A 107 -8.51 -8.09 13.42
N VAL A 108 -9.44 -8.98 13.04
CA VAL A 108 -10.08 -9.92 13.99
C VAL A 108 -9.07 -10.88 14.61
N THR A 109 -8.15 -11.43 13.78
CA THR A 109 -7.11 -12.36 14.26
C THR A 109 -6.16 -11.65 15.23
N ASN A 110 -5.66 -10.47 14.88
CA ASN A 110 -4.75 -9.69 15.71
C ASN A 110 -5.39 -9.30 17.05
N GLN A 111 -6.69 -8.99 17.05
CA GLN A 111 -7.43 -8.74 18.30
C GLN A 111 -7.58 -10.00 19.14
N ALA A 112 -7.82 -11.15 18.54
CA ALA A 112 -7.96 -12.41 19.26
C ALA A 112 -6.62 -12.89 19.86
N GLU A 113 -5.51 -12.65 19.17
CA GLU A 113 -4.16 -13.07 19.60
C GLU A 113 -3.45 -12.02 20.48
N GLY A 114 -4.02 -10.81 20.61
CA GLY A 114 -3.43 -9.71 21.38
C GLY A 114 -2.08 -9.21 20.83
N SER A 115 -1.76 -9.59 19.59
CA SER A 115 -0.51 -9.22 18.90
C SER A 115 -0.75 -9.08 17.39
N VAL A 116 0.13 -8.34 16.71
CA VAL A 116 0.08 -8.21 15.25
C VAL A 116 0.72 -9.43 14.62
N SER A 117 -0.07 -10.47 14.34
CA SER A 117 0.37 -11.72 13.71
C SER A 117 0.11 -11.76 12.21
N GLN A 118 -0.83 -10.95 11.71
CA GLN A 118 -1.16 -10.87 10.29
C GLN A 118 -1.05 -9.45 9.77
N GLY A 119 -0.32 -9.26 8.67
CA GLY A 119 -0.28 -8.03 7.91
C GLY A 119 -1.59 -7.80 7.14
N GLY A 120 -2.09 -6.57 7.14
CA GLY A 120 -3.30 -6.18 6.41
C GLY A 120 -3.02 -5.39 5.12
N SER A 121 -1.75 -5.25 4.71
CA SER A 121 -1.37 -4.52 3.49
C SER A 121 -1.31 -5.45 2.29
N SER A 122 -1.88 -5.03 1.15
CA SER A 122 -1.74 -5.77 -0.11
C SER A 122 -0.32 -5.64 -0.69
N ILE A 123 0.05 -6.54 -1.61
CA ILE A 123 1.30 -6.46 -2.38
C ILE A 123 1.41 -5.10 -3.07
N THR A 124 0.34 -4.58 -3.67
CA THR A 124 0.32 -3.26 -4.31
C THR A 124 0.66 -2.13 -3.33
N GLN A 125 0.12 -2.17 -2.12
CA GLN A 125 0.44 -1.16 -1.09
C GLN A 125 1.90 -1.25 -0.64
N GLN A 126 2.46 -2.45 -0.54
CA GLN A 126 3.87 -2.66 -0.22
C GLN A 126 4.77 -2.10 -1.32
N MET A 127 4.43 -2.36 -2.59
CA MET A 127 5.14 -1.80 -3.74
C MET A 127 5.13 -0.28 -3.73
N VAL A 128 3.98 0.36 -3.49
CA VAL A 128 3.86 1.82 -3.37
C VAL A 128 4.78 2.34 -2.27
N LYS A 129 4.74 1.73 -1.08
CA LYS A 129 5.62 2.11 0.04
C LYS A 129 7.10 2.04 -0.36
N MET A 130 7.52 0.95 -1.00
CA MET A 130 8.90 0.80 -1.46
C MET A 130 9.28 1.82 -2.53
N THR A 131 8.36 2.13 -3.44
CA THR A 131 8.56 3.19 -4.46
C THR A 131 8.78 4.55 -3.81
N LEU A 132 7.97 4.92 -2.82
CA LEU A 132 8.12 6.17 -2.08
C LEU A 132 9.46 6.25 -1.34
N ILE A 133 9.88 5.15 -0.70
CA ILE A 133 11.18 5.08 -0.02
C ILE A 133 12.34 5.21 -1.02
N ASN A 134 12.27 4.54 -2.17
CA ASN A 134 13.34 4.54 -3.16
C ASN A 134 13.46 5.88 -3.91
N GLN A 135 12.40 6.67 -3.97
CA GLN A 135 12.38 8.02 -4.58
C GLN A 135 12.66 9.14 -3.58
N ALA A 136 12.78 8.82 -2.30
CA ALA A 136 13.07 9.80 -1.28
C ALA A 136 14.56 10.22 -1.32
N ASP A 137 14.81 11.50 -1.51
CA ASP A 137 16.16 12.09 -1.57
C ASP A 137 16.67 12.51 -0.19
N THR A 138 15.77 12.67 0.79
CA THR A 138 16.09 13.16 2.12
C THR A 138 15.70 12.16 3.22
N LYS A 139 16.36 12.26 4.38
CA LYS A 139 16.00 11.45 5.55
C LYS A 139 14.60 11.76 6.06
N GLU A 140 14.15 12.99 5.92
CA GLU A 140 12.83 13.47 6.29
C GLU A 140 11.75 12.83 5.41
N GLU A 141 11.99 12.70 4.12
CA GLU A 141 11.08 12.01 3.19
C GLU A 141 11.00 10.51 3.48
N ILE A 142 12.14 9.85 3.75
CA ILE A 142 12.17 8.45 4.18
C ILE A 142 11.39 8.28 5.49
N ALA A 143 11.59 9.17 6.46
CA ALA A 143 10.86 9.14 7.72
C ALA A 143 9.35 9.32 7.50
N SER A 144 8.94 10.21 6.60
CA SER A 144 7.54 10.39 6.21
C SER A 144 6.96 9.14 5.54
N ALA A 145 7.70 8.54 4.58
CA ALA A 145 7.28 7.33 3.87
C ALA A 145 7.21 6.08 4.78
N THR A 146 7.91 6.10 5.92
CA THR A 146 7.94 4.99 6.89
C THR A 146 7.17 5.26 8.17
N ALA A 147 6.65 6.48 8.37
CA ALA A 147 5.89 6.85 9.57
C ALA A 147 4.67 5.93 9.77
N ASP A 148 4.39 5.58 11.03
CA ASP A 148 3.20 4.79 11.38
C ASP A 148 2.02 5.72 11.65
N THR A 149 1.50 6.37 10.58
CA THR A 149 0.39 7.31 10.63
C THR A 149 -0.75 6.91 9.70
N TYR A 150 -1.98 7.29 10.06
CA TYR A 150 -3.14 7.08 9.20
C TYR A 150 -3.05 7.85 7.88
N GLU A 151 -2.48 9.05 7.89
CA GLU A 151 -2.30 9.90 6.71
C GLU A 151 -1.41 9.20 5.69
N ARG A 152 -0.25 8.68 6.13
CA ARG A 152 0.62 7.88 5.26
C ARG A 152 -0.12 6.67 4.68
N LYS A 153 -0.89 5.96 5.52
CA LYS A 153 -1.60 4.76 5.07
C LYS A 153 -2.70 5.05 4.06
N LEU A 154 -3.37 6.20 4.19
CA LEU A 154 -4.33 6.69 3.20
C LEU A 154 -3.65 7.09 1.89
N SER A 155 -2.49 7.75 1.97
CA SER A 155 -1.69 8.08 0.79
C SER A 155 -1.23 6.82 0.04
N GLU A 156 -0.71 5.82 0.76
CA GLU A 156 -0.38 4.51 0.17
C GLU A 156 -1.57 3.88 -0.57
N LEU A 157 -2.74 3.90 0.07
CA LEU A 157 -3.94 3.32 -0.53
C LEU A 157 -4.34 4.04 -1.82
N ARG A 158 -4.30 5.38 -1.83
CA ARG A 158 -4.61 6.17 -3.04
C ARG A 158 -3.65 5.84 -4.18
N TYR A 159 -2.34 5.84 -3.91
CA TYR A 159 -1.35 5.46 -4.91
C TYR A 159 -1.54 4.01 -5.37
N ALA A 160 -1.88 3.09 -4.46
CA ALA A 160 -2.16 1.71 -4.81
C ALA A 160 -3.37 1.57 -5.76
N VAL A 161 -4.42 2.38 -5.57
CA VAL A 161 -5.57 2.44 -6.50
C VAL A 161 -5.11 2.93 -7.87
N ALA A 162 -4.37 4.04 -7.94
CA ALA A 162 -3.86 4.59 -9.20
C ALA A 162 -2.91 3.60 -9.91
N PHE A 163 -2.11 2.83 -9.16
CA PHE A 163 -1.24 1.80 -9.72
C PHE A 163 -2.04 0.66 -10.36
N GLU A 164 -3.10 0.18 -9.71
CA GLU A 164 -3.92 -0.90 -10.25
C GLU A 164 -4.84 -0.48 -11.39
N GLU A 165 -5.10 0.81 -11.55
CA GLU A 165 -5.75 1.36 -12.74
C GLU A 165 -4.79 1.41 -13.94
N LYS A 166 -3.49 1.60 -13.69
CA LYS A 166 -2.47 1.80 -14.71
C LYS A 166 -1.73 0.53 -15.09
N TYR A 167 -1.50 -0.37 -14.14
CA TYR A 167 -0.66 -1.55 -14.29
C TYR A 167 -1.41 -2.82 -13.90
N ASP A 168 -1.15 -3.92 -14.60
CA ASP A 168 -1.70 -5.23 -14.25
C ASP A 168 -0.98 -5.87 -13.04
N LYS A 169 -1.59 -6.92 -12.50
CA LYS A 169 -1.08 -7.62 -11.32
C LYS A 169 0.30 -8.26 -11.54
N ASP A 170 0.58 -8.77 -12.71
CA ASP A 170 1.86 -9.39 -13.03
C ASP A 170 2.96 -8.33 -13.11
N TRP A 171 2.66 -7.16 -13.69
CA TRP A 171 3.59 -6.03 -13.69
C TRP A 171 3.91 -5.54 -12.27
N ILE A 172 2.89 -5.48 -11.38
CA ILE A 172 3.07 -5.11 -9.97
C ILE A 172 3.94 -6.15 -9.26
N LEU A 173 3.62 -7.45 -9.41
CA LEU A 173 4.37 -8.54 -8.79
C LEU A 173 5.84 -8.60 -9.26
N GLU A 174 6.11 -8.28 -10.52
CA GLU A 174 7.48 -8.25 -11.07
C GLU A 174 8.38 -7.21 -10.38
N ARG A 175 7.77 -6.15 -9.85
CA ARG A 175 8.48 -5.01 -9.25
C ARG A 175 8.45 -4.98 -7.72
N THR A 176 7.77 -5.91 -7.11
CA THR A 176 7.74 -6.10 -5.65
C THR A 176 8.86 -7.02 -5.21
#